data_7cf1b053863c939a8f268590c2a79644
#
_entry.id   7cf1b053863c939a8f268590c2a79644
#
_cell.length_a   1.000
_cell.length_b   1.000
_cell.length_c   1.000
_cell.angle_alpha   90.00
_cell.angle_beta   90.00
_cell.angle_gamma   90.00
#
_symmetry.space_group_name_H-M   'P 1'
#
loop_
_entity.id
_entity.type
_entity.pdbx_description
1 polymer ?
#
loop_
_entity_poly.entity_id
_entity_poly.type
_entity_poly.pdbx_seq_one_letter_code
_entity_poly.pdbx_strand_id
1 'polypeptide(L)'
;KNIKKTQILHGISLEVKSGEIVGLLGPNGAGKTTTFYTVCGLVKPTSGNVFFDDEDITSLPLHKRALKGIGYLPQESSIFKDLSVEDNLMLAAQIVTKDKDEQHKRVEELLELFNIEPIRQRLGISLSGGERRRTEIARALISQPKFLLLDEPFAGVDPIAVKDIQEIIHQLTKIDIGVLITDHNVRETLQICDRAYVMKAGSLLASGTSEEIKNDARVREHYLGEDFNF
;
A
#
# COMPACT_ATOMS: atom_id res chain seq x y z
N LYS A 1 19.79 2.39 6.80
CA LYS A 1 19.28 1.56 7.90
C LYS A 1 20.17 0.36 8.14
N ASN A 2 20.58 0.16 9.39
CA ASN A 2 21.31 -1.03 9.80
C ASN A 2 20.41 -2.00 10.55
N ILE A 3 20.54 -3.30 10.29
CA ILE A 3 19.92 -4.39 11.05
C ILE A 3 21.06 -5.25 11.59
N LYS A 4 21.18 -5.34 12.93
CA LYS A 4 22.38 -5.90 13.60
C LYS A 4 23.63 -5.16 13.09
N LYS A 5 24.60 -5.87 12.49
CA LYS A 5 25.84 -5.30 11.94
C LYS A 5 25.80 -5.06 10.43
N THR A 6 24.68 -5.38 9.76
CA THR A 6 24.56 -5.28 8.29
C THR A 6 23.77 -4.02 7.92
N GLN A 7 24.33 -3.20 7.05
CA GLN A 7 23.63 -2.06 6.46
C GLN A 7 22.71 -2.56 5.35
N ILE A 8 21.40 -2.37 5.53
CA ILE A 8 20.38 -2.80 4.56
C ILE A 8 19.99 -1.66 3.62
N LEU A 9 19.94 -0.43 4.10
CA LEU A 9 19.61 0.75 3.28
C LEU A 9 20.78 1.74 3.30
N HIS A 10 21.16 2.21 2.11
CA HIS A 10 22.33 3.03 1.84
C HIS A 10 21.96 4.48 1.46
N GLY A 11 21.02 5.09 2.19
CA GLY A 11 20.56 6.45 1.91
C GLY A 11 19.53 6.49 0.78
N ILE A 12 18.27 6.28 1.15
CA ILE A 12 17.13 6.31 0.23
C ILE A 12 16.33 7.55 0.55
N SER A 13 16.01 8.33 -0.48
CA SER A 13 15.02 9.40 -0.41
C SER A 13 13.93 9.13 -1.40
N LEU A 14 12.68 9.16 -0.93
CA LEU A 14 11.48 9.03 -1.75
C LEU A 14 10.39 9.95 -1.20
N GLU A 15 9.48 10.32 -2.06
CA GLU A 15 8.30 11.10 -1.69
C GLU A 15 7.04 10.52 -2.34
N VAL A 16 5.91 10.75 -1.71
CA VAL A 16 4.57 10.45 -2.24
C VAL A 16 3.72 11.69 -2.04
N LYS A 17 3.05 12.16 -3.08
CA LYS A 17 2.15 13.31 -3.03
C LYS A 17 0.70 12.85 -2.90
N SER A 18 -0.18 13.73 -2.42
CA SER A 18 -1.62 13.50 -2.48
C SER A 18 -2.06 13.25 -3.91
N GLY A 19 -2.96 12.29 -4.10
CA GLY A 19 -3.53 11.98 -5.40
C GLY A 19 -2.57 11.31 -6.40
N GLU A 20 -1.38 10.82 -5.97
CA GLU A 20 -0.49 10.07 -6.85
C GLU A 20 -0.29 8.62 -6.40
N ILE A 21 0.00 7.75 -7.36
CA ILE A 21 0.40 6.36 -7.13
C ILE A 21 1.90 6.23 -7.37
N VAL A 22 2.63 5.84 -6.33
CA VAL A 22 4.09 5.64 -6.39
C VAL A 22 4.42 4.17 -6.18
N GLY A 23 5.18 3.59 -7.11
CA GLY A 23 5.71 2.23 -6.99
C GLY A 23 7.07 2.20 -6.30
N LEU A 24 7.28 1.27 -5.37
CA LEU A 24 8.58 0.93 -4.82
C LEU A 24 8.97 -0.47 -5.28
N LEU A 25 9.79 -0.55 -6.31
CA LEU A 25 10.09 -1.77 -7.06
C LEU A 25 11.53 -2.24 -6.83
N GLY A 26 11.82 -3.45 -7.21
CA GLY A 26 13.17 -4.03 -7.14
C GLY A 26 13.14 -5.51 -6.81
N PRO A 27 14.26 -6.22 -6.99
CA PRO A 27 14.36 -7.65 -6.71
C PRO A 27 14.21 -7.96 -5.21
N ASN A 28 14.06 -9.26 -4.91
CA ASN A 28 14.06 -9.72 -3.52
C ASN A 28 15.38 -9.35 -2.83
N GLY A 29 15.27 -8.90 -1.57
CA GLY A 29 16.43 -8.43 -0.81
C GLY A 29 16.91 -7.00 -1.16
N ALA A 30 16.27 -6.30 -2.10
CA ALA A 30 16.66 -4.92 -2.43
C ALA A 30 16.43 -3.89 -1.31
N GLY A 31 15.68 -4.25 -0.26
CA GLY A 31 15.40 -3.35 0.88
C GLY A 31 14.00 -2.70 0.85
N LYS A 32 13.13 -3.08 -0.11
CA LYS A 32 11.76 -2.54 -0.25
C LYS A 32 10.98 -2.61 1.07
N THR A 33 10.82 -3.82 1.61
CA THR A 33 10.08 -4.05 2.86
C THR A 33 10.66 -3.26 4.05
N THR A 34 12.00 -3.16 4.13
CA THR A 34 12.65 -2.37 5.19
C THR A 34 12.34 -0.88 5.03
N THR A 35 12.36 -0.36 3.81
CA THR A 35 11.99 1.03 3.50
C THR A 35 10.52 1.25 3.87
N PHE A 36 9.64 0.38 3.40
CA PHE A 36 8.21 0.42 3.66
C PHE A 36 7.89 0.41 5.16
N TYR A 37 8.49 -0.51 5.92
CA TYR A 37 8.33 -0.59 7.37
C TYR A 37 8.90 0.63 8.10
N THR A 38 9.94 1.27 7.53
CA THR A 38 10.46 2.53 8.06
C THR A 38 9.45 3.67 7.86
N VAL A 39 8.81 3.75 6.69
CA VAL A 39 7.74 4.72 6.42
C VAL A 39 6.51 4.45 7.28
N CYS A 40 6.12 3.20 7.48
CA CYS A 40 5.00 2.82 8.37
C CYS A 40 5.27 3.08 9.86
N GLY A 41 6.53 3.20 10.28
CA GLY A 41 6.90 3.31 11.71
C GLY A 41 6.98 1.97 12.45
N LEU A 42 7.03 0.85 11.71
CA LEU A 42 7.30 -0.49 12.26
C LEU A 42 8.78 -0.69 12.56
N VAL A 43 9.64 -0.03 11.78
CA VAL A 43 11.10 -0.09 11.93
C VAL A 43 11.65 1.33 12.05
N LYS A 44 12.38 1.62 13.14
CA LYS A 44 13.03 2.92 13.31
C LYS A 44 14.27 3.03 12.40
N PRO A 45 14.45 4.11 11.62
CA PRO A 45 15.66 4.31 10.83
C PRO A 45 16.90 4.47 11.74
N THR A 46 18.08 4.11 11.24
CA THR A 46 19.35 4.34 11.95
C THR A 46 19.81 5.79 11.78
N SER A 47 19.52 6.37 10.63
CA SER A 47 19.77 7.78 10.27
C SER A 47 18.73 8.20 9.22
N GLY A 48 18.60 9.51 9.00
CA GLY A 48 17.58 10.08 8.14
C GLY A 48 16.23 10.23 8.84
N ASN A 49 15.30 10.86 8.16
CA ASN A 49 14.01 11.28 8.71
C ASN A 49 12.87 10.84 7.82
N VAL A 50 11.70 10.70 8.41
CA VAL A 50 10.41 10.51 7.74
C VAL A 50 9.55 11.72 8.06
N PHE A 51 9.06 12.37 7.03
CA PHE A 51 8.18 13.53 7.15
C PHE A 51 6.77 13.18 6.67
N PHE A 52 5.78 13.77 7.32
CA PHE A 52 4.39 13.79 6.89
C PHE A 52 4.00 15.26 6.76
N ASP A 53 3.80 15.71 5.54
CA ASP A 53 3.86 17.13 5.19
C ASP A 53 5.18 17.72 5.74
N ASP A 54 5.14 18.81 6.49
CA ASP A 54 6.34 19.44 7.07
C ASP A 54 6.70 18.91 8.47
N GLU A 55 5.97 17.91 8.97
CA GLU A 55 6.17 17.38 10.31
C GLU A 55 7.11 16.16 10.32
N ASP A 56 8.15 16.19 11.14
CA ASP A 56 9.02 15.04 11.37
C ASP A 56 8.30 13.98 12.24
N ILE A 57 7.94 12.87 11.61
CA ILE A 57 7.28 11.73 12.25
C ILE A 57 8.23 10.55 12.51
N THR A 58 9.53 10.73 12.37
CA THR A 58 10.53 9.66 12.44
C THR A 58 10.43 8.85 13.73
N SER A 59 10.20 9.51 14.86
CA SER A 59 10.09 8.87 16.18
C SER A 59 8.72 8.24 16.46
N LEU A 60 7.71 8.56 15.65
CA LEU A 60 6.34 8.09 15.88
C LEU A 60 6.18 6.61 15.49
N PRO A 61 5.61 5.77 16.35
CA PRO A 61 5.25 4.39 16.02
C PRO A 61 4.03 4.35 15.10
N LEU A 62 3.80 3.17 14.49
CA LEU A 62 2.72 2.91 13.52
C LEU A 62 1.36 3.52 13.93
N HIS A 63 0.89 3.24 15.16
CA HIS A 63 -0.43 3.72 15.59
C HIS A 63 -0.54 5.26 15.68
N LYS A 64 0.55 5.96 15.96
CA LYS A 64 0.59 7.43 15.95
C LYS A 64 0.60 7.97 14.53
N ARG A 65 1.28 7.29 13.61
CA ARG A 65 1.25 7.64 12.17
C ARG A 65 -0.13 7.37 11.55
N ALA A 66 -0.81 6.30 11.98
CA ALA A 66 -2.18 6.03 11.57
C ALA A 66 -3.14 7.16 11.98
N LEU A 67 -3.01 7.69 13.19
CA LEU A 67 -3.80 8.86 13.65
C LEU A 67 -3.52 10.15 12.88
N LYS A 68 -2.37 10.23 12.20
CA LYS A 68 -2.04 11.36 11.31
C LYS A 68 -2.56 11.19 9.88
N GLY A 69 -3.05 10.01 9.54
CA GLY A 69 -3.61 9.72 8.22
C GLY A 69 -2.71 8.83 7.34
N ILE A 70 -1.85 7.99 7.93
CA ILE A 70 -1.09 6.97 7.19
C ILE A 70 -1.76 5.62 7.39
N GLY A 71 -2.49 5.15 6.39
CA GLY A 71 -3.03 3.79 6.33
C GLY A 71 -1.97 2.79 5.89
N TYR A 72 -2.02 1.56 6.43
CA TYR A 72 -1.11 0.48 6.06
C TYR A 72 -1.87 -0.82 5.84
N LEU A 73 -1.65 -1.44 4.69
CA LEU A 73 -2.18 -2.75 4.35
C LEU A 73 -1.02 -3.73 4.16
N PRO A 74 -0.85 -4.71 5.06
CA PRO A 74 0.23 -5.69 4.98
C PRO A 74 0.02 -6.69 3.83
N GLN A 75 1.11 -7.38 3.46
CA GLN A 75 1.08 -8.48 2.50
C GLN A 75 0.23 -9.65 3.02
N GLU A 76 0.41 -10.00 4.30
CA GLU A 76 -0.38 -11.06 4.93
C GLU A 76 -1.83 -10.62 5.13
N SER A 77 -2.76 -11.57 4.92
CA SER A 77 -4.18 -11.30 5.12
C SER A 77 -4.47 -10.84 6.54
N SER A 78 -5.09 -9.68 6.65
CA SER A 78 -5.43 -9.03 7.91
C SER A 78 -6.92 -9.16 8.27
N ILE A 79 -7.72 -9.85 7.44
CA ILE A 79 -9.16 -10.00 7.66
C ILE A 79 -9.46 -10.85 8.90
N PHE A 80 -10.46 -10.45 9.66
CA PHE A 80 -11.01 -11.27 10.74
C PHE A 80 -11.90 -12.35 10.13
N LYS A 81 -11.40 -13.59 10.13
CA LYS A 81 -11.98 -14.72 9.39
C LYS A 81 -13.36 -15.11 9.88
N ASP A 82 -13.63 -14.96 11.17
CA ASP A 82 -14.87 -15.34 11.84
C ASP A 82 -15.91 -14.21 11.87
N LEU A 83 -15.56 -13.04 11.33
CA LEU A 83 -16.47 -11.90 11.19
C LEU A 83 -16.98 -11.81 9.74
N SER A 84 -18.18 -11.25 9.58
CA SER A 84 -18.71 -10.91 8.26
C SER A 84 -17.88 -9.78 7.61
N VAL A 85 -18.08 -9.53 6.31
CA VAL A 85 -17.50 -8.37 5.63
C VAL A 85 -17.91 -7.09 6.34
N GLU A 86 -19.20 -6.92 6.61
CA GLU A 86 -19.75 -5.77 7.32
C GLU A 86 -19.15 -5.61 8.72
N ASP A 87 -19.06 -6.69 9.51
CA ASP A 87 -18.47 -6.64 10.85
C ASP A 87 -16.99 -6.30 10.83
N ASN A 88 -16.24 -6.74 9.81
CA ASN A 88 -14.85 -6.35 9.61
C ASN A 88 -14.68 -4.84 9.44
N LEU A 89 -15.58 -4.19 8.68
CA LEU A 89 -15.57 -2.75 8.50
C LEU A 89 -16.10 -2.04 9.75
N MET A 90 -17.20 -2.53 10.34
CA MET A 90 -17.83 -1.96 11.52
C MET A 90 -16.87 -1.93 12.72
N LEU A 91 -16.10 -3.00 12.93
CA LEU A 91 -15.09 -3.03 13.99
C LEU A 91 -14.06 -1.90 13.86
N ALA A 92 -13.61 -1.62 12.63
CA ALA A 92 -12.71 -0.50 12.37
C ALA A 92 -13.40 0.86 12.61
N ALA A 93 -14.66 1.00 12.18
CA ALA A 93 -15.44 2.22 12.37
C ALA A 93 -15.64 2.55 13.86
N GLN A 94 -15.90 1.55 14.70
CA GLN A 94 -16.03 1.71 16.16
C GLN A 94 -14.77 2.19 16.86
N ILE A 95 -13.59 1.91 16.27
CA ILE A 95 -12.30 2.40 16.78
C ILE A 95 -12.12 3.88 16.42
N VAL A 96 -12.56 4.28 15.23
CA VAL A 96 -12.34 5.63 14.69
C VAL A 96 -13.30 6.66 15.29
N THR A 97 -14.58 6.33 15.43
CA THR A 97 -15.60 7.24 15.96
C THR A 97 -16.53 6.53 16.94
N LYS A 98 -17.10 7.28 17.87
CA LYS A 98 -18.15 6.79 18.80
C LYS A 98 -19.56 7.09 18.31
N ASP A 99 -19.72 7.91 17.29
CA ASP A 99 -20.98 8.22 16.67
C ASP A 99 -21.45 7.04 15.82
N LYS A 100 -22.57 6.43 16.20
CA LYS A 100 -23.13 5.24 15.53
C LYS A 100 -23.61 5.54 14.12
N ASP A 101 -24.19 6.69 13.89
CA ASP A 101 -24.70 7.08 12.57
C ASP A 101 -23.52 7.29 11.60
N GLU A 102 -22.45 7.90 12.07
CA GLU A 102 -21.21 8.04 11.32
C GLU A 102 -20.55 6.68 11.03
N GLN A 103 -20.55 5.74 12.01
CA GLN A 103 -20.04 4.39 11.80
C GLN A 103 -20.78 3.69 10.65
N HIS A 104 -22.12 3.65 10.70
CA HIS A 104 -22.95 3.02 9.68
C HIS A 104 -22.76 3.70 8.32
N LYS A 105 -22.78 5.04 8.28
CA LYS A 105 -22.58 5.78 7.03
C LYS A 105 -21.26 5.41 6.36
N ARG A 106 -20.16 5.41 7.09
CA ARG A 106 -18.83 5.05 6.55
C ARG A 106 -18.78 3.62 6.04
N VAL A 107 -19.41 2.69 6.76
CA VAL A 107 -19.46 1.28 6.35
C VAL A 107 -20.26 1.13 5.05
N GLU A 108 -21.44 1.74 4.94
CA GLU A 108 -22.28 1.67 3.72
C GLU A 108 -21.53 2.28 2.51
N GLU A 109 -20.93 3.47 2.66
CA GLU A 109 -20.16 4.12 1.59
C GLU A 109 -19.02 3.21 1.06
N LEU A 110 -18.34 2.48 1.95
CA LEU A 110 -17.23 1.61 1.55
C LEU A 110 -17.70 0.26 1.00
N LEU A 111 -18.82 -0.29 1.50
CA LEU A 111 -19.43 -1.48 0.92
C LEU A 111 -19.81 -1.23 -0.54
N GLU A 112 -20.40 -0.08 -0.84
CA GLU A 112 -20.77 0.34 -2.19
C GLU A 112 -19.55 0.61 -3.06
N LEU A 113 -18.61 1.46 -2.59
CA LEU A 113 -17.41 1.87 -3.33
C LEU A 113 -16.58 0.65 -3.79
N PHE A 114 -16.49 -0.38 -2.96
CA PHE A 114 -15.70 -1.58 -3.21
C PHE A 114 -16.48 -2.72 -3.86
N ASN A 115 -17.77 -2.51 -4.18
CA ASN A 115 -18.66 -3.55 -4.72
C ASN A 115 -18.65 -4.83 -3.85
N ILE A 116 -18.67 -4.69 -2.53
CA ILE A 116 -18.72 -5.79 -1.56
C ILE A 116 -20.04 -5.84 -0.78
N GLU A 117 -20.97 -4.95 -1.10
CA GLU A 117 -22.33 -4.95 -0.53
C GLU A 117 -23.05 -6.30 -0.74
N PRO A 118 -23.02 -6.95 -1.93
CA PRO A 118 -23.70 -8.23 -2.12
C PRO A 118 -23.17 -9.37 -1.25
N ILE A 119 -21.97 -9.23 -0.74
CA ILE A 119 -21.30 -10.23 0.11
C ILE A 119 -21.17 -9.78 1.57
N ARG A 120 -21.87 -8.72 1.97
CA ARG A 120 -21.73 -8.07 3.29
C ARG A 120 -21.86 -9.02 4.47
N GLN A 121 -22.73 -10.06 4.37
CA GLN A 121 -22.97 -11.04 5.41
C GLN A 121 -22.07 -12.29 5.34
N ARG A 122 -21.23 -12.39 4.31
CA ARG A 122 -20.30 -13.53 4.19
C ARG A 122 -19.15 -13.41 5.16
N LEU A 123 -18.78 -14.53 5.78
CA LEU A 123 -17.65 -14.60 6.70
C LEU A 123 -16.32 -14.44 5.95
N GLY A 124 -15.35 -13.78 6.58
CA GLY A 124 -14.03 -13.54 6.02
C GLY A 124 -13.31 -14.81 5.55
N ILE A 125 -13.55 -15.94 6.23
CA ILE A 125 -12.96 -17.24 5.85
C ILE A 125 -13.46 -17.76 4.50
N SER A 126 -14.66 -17.36 4.06
CA SER A 126 -15.30 -17.84 2.83
C SER A 126 -15.03 -16.95 1.60
N LEU A 127 -14.29 -15.88 1.76
CA LEU A 127 -14.02 -14.92 0.69
C LEU A 127 -12.93 -15.42 -0.26
N SER A 128 -13.15 -15.20 -1.56
CA SER A 128 -12.08 -15.34 -2.56
C SER A 128 -10.93 -14.37 -2.29
N GLY A 129 -9.78 -14.55 -2.95
CA GLY A 129 -8.62 -13.65 -2.81
C GLY A 129 -8.96 -12.20 -3.11
N GLY A 130 -9.66 -11.94 -4.21
CA GLY A 130 -10.07 -10.60 -4.62
C GLY A 130 -11.10 -9.97 -3.69
N GLU A 131 -12.15 -10.71 -3.29
CA GLU A 131 -13.16 -10.24 -2.32
C GLU A 131 -12.52 -9.87 -0.99
N ARG A 132 -11.60 -10.72 -0.52
CA ARG A 132 -10.85 -10.50 0.70
C ARG A 132 -10.01 -9.22 0.60
N ARG A 133 -9.25 -9.04 -0.49
CA ARG A 133 -8.39 -7.87 -0.68
C ARG A 133 -9.20 -6.58 -0.75
N ARG A 134 -10.33 -6.58 -1.46
CA ARG A 134 -11.25 -5.44 -1.48
C ARG A 134 -11.75 -5.08 -0.08
N THR A 135 -12.16 -6.09 0.71
CA THR A 135 -12.61 -5.88 2.10
C THR A 135 -11.49 -5.31 2.99
N GLU A 136 -10.27 -5.80 2.84
CA GLU A 136 -9.11 -5.31 3.60
C GLU A 136 -8.76 -3.86 3.26
N ILE A 137 -8.79 -3.49 1.97
CA ILE A 137 -8.57 -2.10 1.54
C ILE A 137 -9.70 -1.21 2.06
N ALA A 138 -10.96 -1.61 1.90
CA ALA A 138 -12.11 -0.89 2.42
C ALA A 138 -11.98 -0.63 3.93
N ARG A 139 -11.59 -1.66 4.69
CA ARG A 139 -11.37 -1.52 6.13
C ARG A 139 -10.24 -0.52 6.46
N ALA A 140 -9.16 -0.50 5.68
CA ALA A 140 -8.08 0.46 5.88
C ALA A 140 -8.53 1.92 5.63
N LEU A 141 -9.52 2.12 4.77
CA LEU A 141 -10.08 3.43 4.45
C LEU A 141 -11.10 3.96 5.48
N ILE A 142 -11.56 3.14 6.38
CA ILE A 142 -12.46 3.59 7.47
C ILE A 142 -11.86 4.77 8.25
N SER A 143 -10.54 4.79 8.43
CA SER A 143 -9.84 5.87 9.12
C SER A 143 -9.61 7.14 8.28
N GLN A 144 -10.10 7.16 7.02
CA GLN A 144 -9.91 8.27 6.08
C GLN A 144 -8.45 8.72 5.96
N PRO A 145 -7.53 7.81 5.60
CA PRO A 145 -6.13 8.14 5.51
C PRO A 145 -5.86 9.14 4.37
N LYS A 146 -4.86 10.02 4.54
CA LYS A 146 -4.34 10.86 3.45
C LYS A 146 -3.36 10.08 2.55
N PHE A 147 -2.68 9.09 3.13
CA PHE A 147 -1.77 8.21 2.40
C PHE A 147 -2.05 6.76 2.76
N LEU A 148 -2.05 5.89 1.75
CA LEU A 148 -2.24 4.46 1.91
C LEU A 148 -1.01 3.71 1.41
N LEU A 149 -0.43 2.89 2.28
CA LEU A 149 0.71 2.05 2.00
C LEU A 149 0.23 0.62 1.76
N LEU A 150 0.43 0.10 0.55
CA LEU A 150 0.00 -1.22 0.11
C LEU A 150 1.21 -2.13 -0.09
N ASP A 151 1.37 -3.12 0.79
CA ASP A 151 2.44 -4.11 0.71
C ASP A 151 1.95 -5.32 -0.08
N GLU A 152 2.48 -5.51 -1.29
CA GLU A 152 2.13 -6.55 -2.24
C GLU A 152 0.61 -6.76 -2.44
N PRO A 153 -0.14 -5.71 -2.88
CA PRO A 153 -1.59 -5.78 -2.98
C PRO A 153 -2.11 -6.81 -3.98
N PHE A 154 -1.30 -7.23 -4.95
CA PHE A 154 -1.68 -8.19 -6.00
C PHE A 154 -1.25 -9.63 -5.68
N ALA A 155 -0.54 -9.87 -4.56
CA ALA A 155 -0.06 -11.20 -4.21
C ALA A 155 -1.22 -12.17 -3.92
N GLY A 156 -1.23 -13.31 -4.63
CA GLY A 156 -2.25 -14.35 -4.45
C GLY A 156 -3.64 -13.98 -4.94
N VAL A 157 -3.75 -12.95 -5.77
CA VAL A 157 -5.00 -12.50 -6.40
C VAL A 157 -5.03 -12.99 -7.85
N ASP A 158 -6.21 -13.42 -8.31
CA ASP A 158 -6.39 -13.82 -9.70
C ASP A 158 -6.34 -12.60 -10.66
N PRO A 159 -5.98 -12.79 -11.95
CA PRO A 159 -5.78 -11.69 -12.88
C PRO A 159 -7.00 -10.79 -13.12
N ILE A 160 -8.21 -11.32 -12.96
CA ILE A 160 -9.44 -10.53 -13.12
C ILE A 160 -9.59 -9.59 -11.93
N ALA A 161 -9.44 -10.13 -10.72
CA ALA A 161 -9.52 -9.36 -9.49
C ALA A 161 -8.36 -8.36 -9.33
N VAL A 162 -7.19 -8.59 -9.95
CA VAL A 162 -6.10 -7.60 -10.02
C VAL A 162 -6.58 -6.32 -10.69
N LYS A 163 -7.30 -6.42 -11.81
CA LYS A 163 -7.85 -5.23 -12.50
C LYS A 163 -8.83 -4.45 -11.62
N ASP A 164 -9.71 -5.15 -10.93
CA ASP A 164 -10.66 -4.52 -10.00
C ASP A 164 -9.91 -3.74 -8.89
N ILE A 165 -8.83 -4.33 -8.35
CA ILE A 165 -8.01 -3.67 -7.34
C ILE A 165 -7.28 -2.45 -7.92
N GLN A 166 -6.76 -2.56 -9.14
CA GLN A 166 -6.12 -1.44 -9.85
C GLN A 166 -7.10 -0.28 -10.04
N GLU A 167 -8.34 -0.55 -10.47
CA GLU A 167 -9.40 0.47 -10.62
C GLU A 167 -9.72 1.15 -9.29
N ILE A 168 -9.83 0.37 -8.21
CA ILE A 168 -10.03 0.90 -6.87
C ILE A 168 -8.89 1.83 -6.46
N ILE A 169 -7.63 1.42 -6.67
CA ILE A 169 -6.46 2.25 -6.34
C ILE A 169 -6.51 3.57 -7.12
N HIS A 170 -6.89 3.54 -8.39
CA HIS A 170 -7.10 4.76 -9.17
C HIS A 170 -8.24 5.64 -8.64
N GLN A 171 -9.31 5.04 -8.10
CA GLN A 171 -10.38 5.83 -7.48
C GLN A 171 -9.90 6.55 -6.21
N LEU A 172 -8.98 5.95 -5.45
CA LEU A 172 -8.42 6.58 -4.26
C LEU A 172 -7.66 7.88 -4.59
N THR A 173 -6.93 7.90 -5.70
CA THR A 173 -6.21 9.13 -6.09
C THR A 173 -7.13 10.25 -6.52
N LYS A 174 -8.32 9.94 -7.04
CA LYS A 174 -9.34 10.95 -7.38
C LYS A 174 -9.94 11.66 -6.16
N ILE A 175 -9.80 11.08 -4.99
CA ILE A 175 -10.20 11.67 -3.69
C ILE A 175 -8.97 12.10 -2.87
N ASP A 176 -7.88 12.45 -3.57
CA ASP A 176 -6.64 12.99 -3.02
C ASP A 176 -5.88 12.07 -2.05
N ILE A 177 -6.12 10.76 -2.06
CA ILE A 177 -5.30 9.80 -1.32
C ILE A 177 -4.03 9.49 -2.11
N GLY A 178 -2.87 9.76 -1.52
CA GLY A 178 -1.58 9.32 -2.07
C GLY A 178 -1.34 7.84 -1.75
N VAL A 179 -0.84 7.07 -2.71
CA VAL A 179 -0.65 5.62 -2.57
C VAL A 179 0.81 5.24 -2.80
N LEU A 180 1.40 4.51 -1.85
CA LEU A 180 2.70 3.85 -2.02
C LEU A 180 2.48 2.35 -2.14
N ILE A 181 2.93 1.75 -3.25
CA ILE A 181 2.78 0.32 -3.52
C ILE A 181 4.15 -0.32 -3.61
N THR A 182 4.33 -1.47 -2.95
CA THR A 182 5.41 -2.41 -3.27
C THR A 182 4.80 -3.72 -3.74
N ASP A 183 5.32 -4.26 -4.85
CA ASP A 183 4.89 -5.56 -5.36
C ASP A 183 6.06 -6.21 -6.12
N HIS A 184 6.01 -7.52 -6.22
CA HIS A 184 6.91 -8.29 -7.08
C HIS A 184 6.37 -8.41 -8.51
N ASN A 185 5.08 -8.17 -8.72
CA ASN A 185 4.46 -8.09 -10.03
C ASN A 185 4.67 -6.70 -10.64
N VAL A 186 5.84 -6.52 -11.23
CA VAL A 186 6.32 -5.24 -11.78
C VAL A 186 5.39 -4.69 -12.85
N ARG A 187 4.90 -5.59 -13.72
CA ARG A 187 4.04 -5.21 -14.84
C ARG A 187 2.76 -4.56 -14.35
N GLU A 188 2.06 -5.25 -13.45
CA GLU A 188 0.78 -4.77 -12.91
C GLU A 188 0.96 -3.47 -12.11
N THR A 189 2.09 -3.37 -11.39
CA THR A 189 2.39 -2.17 -10.61
C THR A 189 2.72 -0.97 -11.50
N LEU A 190 3.58 -1.14 -12.53
CA LEU A 190 3.93 -0.05 -13.44
C LEU A 190 2.77 0.39 -14.35
N GLN A 191 1.74 -0.44 -14.52
CA GLN A 191 0.54 -0.04 -15.28
C GLN A 191 -0.27 1.04 -14.57
N ILE A 192 -0.24 1.07 -13.24
CA ILE A 192 -1.06 2.00 -12.44
C ILE A 192 -0.26 3.12 -11.78
N CYS A 193 1.07 3.00 -11.70
CA CYS A 193 1.89 4.02 -11.05
C CYS A 193 2.10 5.25 -11.94
N ASP A 194 1.97 6.43 -11.36
CA ASP A 194 2.42 7.69 -11.98
C ASP A 194 3.93 7.75 -12.02
N ARG A 195 4.58 7.38 -10.90
CA ARG A 195 6.03 7.33 -10.73
C ARG A 195 6.45 6.04 -10.02
N ALA A 196 7.72 5.68 -10.18
CA ALA A 196 8.28 4.58 -9.44
C ALA A 196 9.74 4.84 -9.00
N TYR A 197 10.10 4.21 -7.90
CA TYR A 197 11.47 4.09 -7.40
C TYR A 197 11.89 2.63 -7.53
N VAL A 198 12.99 2.38 -8.21
CA VAL A 198 13.54 1.02 -8.36
C VAL A 198 14.74 0.88 -7.46
N MET A 199 14.70 -0.09 -6.57
CA MET A 199 15.75 -0.38 -5.60
C MET A 199 16.60 -1.57 -6.05
N LYS A 200 17.91 -1.48 -5.78
CA LYS A 200 18.86 -2.59 -5.90
C LYS A 200 19.86 -2.55 -4.76
N ALA A 201 20.04 -3.66 -4.05
CA ALA A 201 21.03 -3.81 -2.98
C ALA A 201 21.04 -2.64 -1.97
N GLY A 202 19.86 -2.21 -1.51
CA GLY A 202 19.71 -1.16 -0.49
C GLY A 202 19.86 0.29 -0.98
N SER A 203 20.00 0.51 -2.28
CA SER A 203 20.13 1.83 -2.91
C SER A 203 19.07 2.05 -3.98
N LEU A 204 18.81 3.29 -4.36
CA LEU A 204 17.99 3.59 -5.53
C LEU A 204 18.80 3.37 -6.81
N LEU A 205 18.30 2.52 -7.71
CA LEU A 205 18.86 2.29 -9.04
C LEU A 205 18.35 3.33 -10.03
N ALA A 206 17.04 3.61 -9.98
CA ALA A 206 16.37 4.59 -10.83
C ALA A 206 15.12 5.14 -10.14
N SER A 207 14.69 6.31 -10.56
CA SER A 207 13.40 6.92 -10.19
C SER A 207 12.90 7.78 -11.35
N GLY A 208 11.59 7.82 -11.56
CA GLY A 208 10.96 8.58 -12.61
C GLY A 208 9.51 8.16 -12.84
N THR A 209 8.91 8.66 -13.90
CA THR A 209 7.59 8.21 -14.37
C THR A 209 7.62 6.73 -14.74
N SER A 210 6.47 6.09 -14.77
CA SER A 210 6.38 4.67 -15.21
C SER A 210 7.01 4.46 -16.58
N GLU A 211 6.85 5.40 -17.50
CA GLU A 211 7.42 5.32 -18.86
C GLU A 211 8.95 5.44 -18.86
N GLU A 212 9.51 6.35 -18.05
CA GLU A 212 10.95 6.48 -17.89
C GLU A 212 11.56 5.21 -17.28
N ILE A 213 10.91 4.62 -16.27
CA ILE A 213 11.35 3.38 -15.64
C ILE A 213 11.34 2.20 -16.62
N LYS A 214 10.29 2.08 -17.46
CA LYS A 214 10.19 1.04 -18.49
C LYS A 214 11.31 1.10 -19.52
N ASN A 215 11.80 2.31 -19.82
CA ASN A 215 12.81 2.57 -20.83
C ASN A 215 14.23 2.73 -20.24
N ASP A 216 14.43 2.76 -18.92
CA ASP A 216 15.75 2.88 -18.30
C ASP A 216 16.57 1.59 -18.55
N ALA A 217 17.70 1.73 -19.26
CA ALA A 217 18.57 0.61 -19.62
C ALA A 217 19.09 -0.16 -18.39
N ARG A 218 19.38 0.53 -17.27
CA ARG A 218 19.85 -0.10 -16.03
C ARG A 218 18.76 -0.92 -15.37
N VAL A 219 17.51 -0.43 -15.42
CA VAL A 219 16.35 -1.16 -14.89
C VAL A 219 16.08 -2.40 -15.73
N ARG A 220 16.16 -2.30 -17.07
CA ARG A 220 16.02 -3.44 -17.97
C ARG A 220 17.12 -4.48 -17.73
N GLU A 221 18.38 -4.09 -17.75
CA GLU A 221 19.51 -4.98 -17.53
C GLU A 221 19.48 -5.70 -16.17
N HIS A 222 19.09 -4.98 -15.11
CA HIS A 222 19.28 -5.46 -13.74
C HIS A 222 18.04 -5.95 -13.04
N TYR A 223 16.84 -5.72 -13.62
CA TYR A 223 15.60 -6.03 -12.93
C TYR A 223 14.49 -6.59 -13.85
N LEU A 224 14.22 -5.95 -14.98
CA LEU A 224 13.12 -6.37 -15.85
C LEU A 224 13.52 -7.54 -16.79
N GLY A 225 14.77 -7.56 -17.26
CA GLY A 225 15.22 -8.38 -18.36
C GLY A 225 15.04 -7.70 -19.73
N GLU A 226 15.87 -8.07 -20.71
CA GLU A 226 15.85 -7.47 -22.05
C GLU A 226 14.53 -7.74 -22.79
N ASP A 227 13.96 -8.93 -22.60
CA ASP A 227 12.73 -9.40 -23.25
C ASP A 227 11.43 -8.93 -22.56
N PHE A 228 11.53 -8.07 -21.54
CA PHE A 228 10.37 -7.61 -20.80
C PHE A 228 9.51 -6.68 -21.67
N ASN A 229 8.29 -7.15 -22.02
CA ASN A 229 7.28 -6.42 -22.80
C ASN A 229 6.05 -6.13 -21.93
N PHE A 230 5.45 -4.95 -22.11
CA PHE A 230 4.24 -4.48 -21.41
C PHE A 230 2.98 -4.83 -22.18
#